data_3cbebf7e12e81175aa69d68bfa04e9c7
#
_entry.id   3cbebf7e12e81175aa69d68bfa04e9c7
#
_cell.length_a   1.000
_cell.length_b   1.000
_cell.length_c   1.000
_cell.angle_alpha   90.00
_cell.angle_beta   90.00
_cell.angle_gamma   90.00
#
_symmetry.space_group_name_H-M   'P 1'
#
loop_
_entity.id
_entity.type
_entity.pdbx_description
1 polymer ?
#
loop_
_entity_poly.entity_id
_entity_poly.type
_entity_poly.pdbx_seq_one_letter_code
_entity_poly.pdbx_strand_id
1 'polypeptide(L)'
;MKNSKYNLSYVVAILVLVMLVTACGKLKDIAKEETKKEETKKEETTTKKETSTDTKKETSSQKEGVAKLYFCEQYVNGEEVGVSKRFTPGWLTVMLDTRPAGTKLGTGKVELRLSKVKNAAGEEISEKILKTVPFDVQADWDYTYFTDKKNLKFDSPGTYKVVCQKKDGTPIAEGEVEVVPN
;
A
#
# COMPACT_ATOMS: atom_id res chain seq x y z
N MET A 1 5.61 2.36 47.53
CA MET A 1 4.34 1.69 47.24
C MET A 1 3.49 2.63 46.38
N LYS A 2 3.43 2.41 45.05
CA LYS A 2 2.62 3.23 44.12
C LYS A 2 1.33 2.48 43.81
N ASN A 3 0.20 3.02 44.32
CA ASN A 3 -1.13 2.48 44.07
C ASN A 3 -1.53 2.77 42.64
N SER A 4 -1.62 1.71 41.83
CA SER A 4 -2.20 1.74 40.50
C SER A 4 -3.74 1.81 40.63
N LYS A 5 -4.32 2.97 40.36
CA LYS A 5 -5.75 3.16 40.24
C LYS A 5 -6.19 2.68 38.85
N TYR A 6 -6.53 1.40 38.71
CA TYR A 6 -7.22 0.93 37.51
C TYR A 6 -8.63 1.52 37.53
N ASN A 7 -8.99 2.28 36.50
CA ASN A 7 -10.30 2.86 36.34
C ASN A 7 -11.33 1.73 36.21
N LEU A 8 -12.18 1.58 37.22
CA LEU A 8 -13.27 0.61 37.33
C LEU A 8 -14.18 0.63 36.08
N SER A 9 -14.24 1.75 35.39
CA SER A 9 -15.01 1.94 34.15
C SER A 9 -14.53 1.06 32.97
N TYR A 10 -13.22 0.73 32.92
CA TYR A 10 -12.66 -0.11 31.85
C TYR A 10 -12.99 -1.60 32.04
N VAL A 11 -13.09 -2.06 33.28
CA VAL A 11 -13.38 -3.46 33.61
C VAL A 11 -14.83 -3.80 33.25
N VAL A 12 -15.76 -2.85 33.47
CA VAL A 12 -17.19 -3.02 33.15
C VAL A 12 -17.42 -3.07 31.63
N ALA A 13 -16.67 -2.28 30.83
CA ALA A 13 -16.78 -2.27 29.38
C ALA A 13 -16.32 -3.59 28.72
N ILE A 14 -15.30 -4.24 29.28
CA ILE A 14 -14.80 -5.53 28.78
C ILE A 14 -15.77 -6.68 29.10
N LEU A 15 -16.46 -6.63 30.25
CA LEU A 15 -17.41 -7.66 30.64
C LEU A 15 -18.70 -7.66 29.80
N VAL A 16 -19.14 -6.49 29.33
CA VAL A 16 -20.31 -6.37 28.44
C VAL A 16 -19.99 -6.86 27.02
N LEU A 17 -18.75 -6.72 26.56
CA LEU A 17 -18.35 -7.16 25.21
C LEU A 17 -18.28 -8.70 25.08
N VAL A 18 -17.98 -9.41 26.17
CA VAL A 18 -17.87 -10.89 26.17
C VAL A 18 -19.25 -11.57 26.13
N MET A 19 -20.33 -10.89 26.58
CA MET A 19 -21.69 -11.48 26.62
C MET A 19 -22.43 -11.40 25.27
N LEU A 20 -21.93 -10.64 24.28
CA LEU A 20 -22.60 -10.49 22.99
C LEU A 20 -22.17 -11.52 21.91
N VAL A 21 -21.17 -12.36 22.19
CA VAL A 21 -20.64 -13.34 21.21
C VAL A 21 -21.31 -14.73 21.31
N THR A 22 -22.18 -14.98 22.31
CA THR A 22 -22.79 -16.31 22.55
C THR A 22 -24.18 -16.52 21.95
N ALA A 23 -24.73 -15.61 21.15
CA ALA A 23 -26.12 -15.68 20.69
C ALA A 23 -26.31 -15.84 19.16
N CYS A 24 -25.36 -16.44 18.42
CA CYS A 24 -25.59 -16.82 17.04
C CYS A 24 -25.06 -18.22 16.74
N GLY A 25 -25.73 -19.19 17.32
CA GLY A 25 -25.66 -20.59 16.95
C GLY A 25 -27.04 -21.14 16.66
N LYS A 26 -27.30 -21.47 15.43
CA LYS A 26 -28.32 -22.34 14.83
C LYS A 26 -29.19 -21.65 13.79
N LEU A 27 -28.89 -21.95 12.55
CA LEU A 27 -29.89 -22.29 11.54
C LEU A 27 -29.24 -23.28 10.56
N LYS A 28 -29.64 -24.53 10.74
CA LYS A 28 -29.40 -25.67 9.87
C LYS A 28 -30.50 -25.74 8.85
N ASP A 29 -30.09 -26.25 7.68
CA ASP A 29 -30.87 -27.08 6.74
C ASP A 29 -32.15 -26.48 6.13
N ILE A 30 -32.14 -26.30 4.80
CA ILE A 30 -33.18 -26.78 3.90
C ILE A 30 -32.62 -26.87 2.48
N ALA A 31 -32.55 -28.06 2.01
CA ALA A 31 -33.04 -28.74 0.83
C ALA A 31 -32.21 -28.68 -0.42
N LYS A 32 -31.76 -29.87 -0.74
CA LYS A 32 -31.51 -30.48 -2.03
C LYS A 32 -32.72 -30.35 -2.97
N GLU A 33 -32.46 -30.02 -4.21
CA GLU A 33 -33.19 -30.74 -5.29
C GLU A 33 -32.35 -30.72 -6.57
N GLU A 34 -32.28 -31.93 -7.12
CA GLU A 34 -31.61 -32.35 -8.36
C GLU A 34 -32.44 -31.92 -9.58
N THR A 35 -31.79 -31.71 -10.73
CA THR A 35 -32.14 -32.37 -12.00
C THR A 35 -31.20 -31.86 -13.10
N LYS A 36 -30.29 -32.67 -13.56
CA LYS A 36 -30.28 -33.57 -14.73
C LYS A 36 -30.19 -32.90 -16.11
N LYS A 37 -29.02 -33.16 -16.70
CA LYS A 37 -28.72 -33.50 -18.12
C LYS A 37 -29.36 -32.69 -19.27
N GLU A 38 -28.50 -32.15 -20.14
CA GLU A 38 -28.44 -32.71 -21.51
C GLU A 38 -27.21 -32.14 -22.28
N GLU A 39 -26.53 -33.08 -22.94
CA GLU A 39 -25.48 -32.89 -23.96
C GLU A 39 -26.10 -32.41 -25.27
N THR A 40 -25.35 -31.55 -26.00
CA THR A 40 -25.22 -31.64 -27.48
C THR A 40 -24.15 -30.63 -27.93
N LYS A 41 -23.07 -31.02 -28.32
CA LYS A 41 -22.22 -31.29 -29.47
C LYS A 41 -22.35 -30.33 -30.67
N LYS A 42 -21.13 -29.92 -31.16
CA LYS A 42 -20.74 -29.48 -32.53
C LYS A 42 -21.01 -28.00 -32.87
N GLU A 43 -20.16 -27.27 -33.49
CA GLU A 43 -19.02 -27.38 -34.40
C GLU A 43 -18.61 -25.96 -34.78
N GLU A 44 -17.30 -25.71 -34.72
CA GLU A 44 -16.45 -25.03 -35.71
C GLU A 44 -16.99 -23.81 -36.49
N THR A 45 -16.36 -22.65 -36.36
CA THR A 45 -15.69 -21.97 -37.48
C THR A 45 -14.90 -20.76 -37.04
N THR A 46 -13.67 -20.76 -37.40
CA THR A 46 -12.60 -19.78 -37.48
C THR A 46 -13.05 -18.36 -37.81
N THR A 47 -12.58 -17.36 -37.08
CA THR A 47 -12.01 -16.13 -37.71
C THR A 47 -11.06 -15.43 -36.78
N LYS A 48 -9.79 -15.38 -37.17
CA LYS A 48 -8.69 -14.54 -36.70
C LYS A 48 -9.11 -13.08 -36.69
N LYS A 49 -8.86 -12.40 -35.53
CA LYS A 49 -8.45 -11.00 -35.55
C LYS A 49 -7.51 -10.76 -34.38
N GLU A 50 -6.25 -10.76 -34.71
CA GLU A 50 -5.19 -10.27 -33.85
C GLU A 50 -5.45 -8.79 -33.56
N THR A 51 -5.56 -8.44 -32.29
CA THR A 51 -5.28 -7.09 -31.83
C THR A 51 -4.26 -7.25 -30.73
N SER A 52 -3.02 -7.12 -31.14
CA SER A 52 -1.87 -6.99 -30.27
C SER A 52 -2.03 -5.70 -29.47
N THR A 53 -2.41 -5.85 -28.22
CA THR A 53 -2.20 -4.78 -27.25
C THR A 53 -0.80 -4.98 -26.69
N ASP A 54 0.15 -4.25 -27.25
CA ASP A 54 1.50 -4.09 -26.72
C ASP A 54 1.39 -3.53 -25.30
N THR A 55 1.33 -4.41 -24.33
CA THR A 55 1.66 -4.06 -22.96
C THR A 55 3.17 -3.93 -22.89
N LYS A 56 3.68 -2.74 -23.22
CA LYS A 56 5.07 -2.36 -22.99
C LYS A 56 5.36 -2.47 -21.51
N LYS A 57 5.87 -3.63 -21.12
CA LYS A 57 6.44 -3.89 -19.81
C LYS A 57 7.68 -3.00 -19.68
N GLU A 58 7.50 -1.80 -19.16
CA GLU A 58 8.61 -0.96 -18.75
C GLU A 58 9.34 -1.65 -17.60
N THR A 59 10.34 -2.41 -17.99
CA THR A 59 11.32 -2.98 -17.07
C THR A 59 12.13 -1.83 -16.51
N SER A 60 11.72 -1.28 -15.36
CA SER A 60 12.60 -0.44 -14.59
C SER A 60 13.77 -1.31 -14.15
N SER A 61 14.97 -1.04 -14.63
CA SER A 61 16.20 -1.68 -14.17
C SER A 61 16.44 -1.30 -12.71
N GLN A 62 15.83 -2.05 -11.80
CA GLN A 62 16.12 -1.95 -10.39
C GLN A 62 17.43 -2.66 -10.15
N LYS A 63 18.47 -1.91 -9.73
CA LYS A 63 19.73 -2.49 -9.25
C LYS A 63 19.40 -3.50 -8.16
N GLU A 64 19.77 -4.76 -8.37
CA GLU A 64 19.75 -5.76 -7.31
C GLU A 64 20.66 -5.30 -6.17
N GLY A 65 20.24 -5.51 -4.92
CA GLY A 65 21.01 -5.15 -3.74
C GLY A 65 20.74 -3.75 -3.17
N VAL A 66 19.71 -3.03 -3.63
CA VAL A 66 19.34 -1.71 -3.09
C VAL A 66 17.94 -1.75 -2.49
N ALA A 67 17.77 -1.06 -1.36
CA ALA A 67 16.45 -0.84 -0.75
C ALA A 67 15.53 -0.12 -1.74
N LYS A 68 14.25 -0.52 -1.77
CA LYS A 68 13.25 -0.02 -2.71
C LYS A 68 12.19 0.79 -1.98
N LEU A 69 11.84 1.94 -2.55
CA LEU A 69 10.66 2.70 -2.17
C LEU A 69 9.77 2.84 -3.40
N TYR A 70 8.50 2.44 -3.29
CA TYR A 70 7.54 2.45 -4.38
C TYR A 70 6.12 2.70 -3.86
N PHE A 71 5.14 2.73 -4.75
CA PHE A 71 3.80 3.21 -4.44
C PHE A 71 2.74 2.23 -4.89
N CYS A 72 1.66 2.17 -4.12
CA CYS A 72 0.44 1.47 -4.51
C CYS A 72 -0.79 2.28 -4.03
N GLU A 73 -1.95 1.97 -4.60
CA GLU A 73 -3.19 2.61 -4.18
C GLU A 73 -3.54 2.24 -2.75
N GLN A 74 -3.41 0.95 -2.41
CA GLN A 74 -3.75 0.45 -1.08
C GLN A 74 -2.89 -0.77 -0.71
N TYR A 75 -2.76 -1.00 0.60
CA TYR A 75 -2.25 -2.25 1.15
C TYR A 75 -3.35 -2.86 2.01
N VAL A 76 -3.90 -4.01 1.58
CA VAL A 76 -5.08 -4.63 2.19
C VAL A 76 -4.85 -6.13 2.32
N ASN A 77 -5.14 -6.68 3.49
CA ASN A 77 -5.03 -8.12 3.79
C ASN A 77 -3.64 -8.72 3.49
N GLY A 78 -2.59 -7.93 3.61
CA GLY A 78 -1.22 -8.38 3.32
C GLY A 78 -0.80 -8.24 1.85
N GLU A 79 -1.65 -7.68 0.98
CA GLU A 79 -1.42 -7.54 -0.45
C GLU A 79 -1.38 -6.08 -0.90
N GLU A 80 -0.52 -5.83 -1.89
CA GLU A 80 -0.38 -4.53 -2.56
C GLU A 80 -1.40 -4.45 -3.70
N VAL A 81 -2.24 -3.44 -3.68
CA VAL A 81 -3.26 -3.20 -4.73
C VAL A 81 -2.87 -1.97 -5.52
N GLY A 82 -2.87 -2.08 -6.86
CA GLY A 82 -2.61 -0.97 -7.75
C GLY A 82 -1.17 -0.44 -7.67
N VAL A 83 -0.17 -1.35 -7.66
CA VAL A 83 1.25 -0.95 -7.73
C VAL A 83 1.53 -0.29 -9.06
N SER A 84 2.01 0.95 -9.05
CA SER A 84 2.29 1.73 -10.25
C SER A 84 3.36 2.80 -9.97
N LYS A 85 3.83 3.43 -11.05
CA LYS A 85 4.62 4.66 -11.00
C LYS A 85 3.80 5.89 -11.43
N ARG A 86 2.55 5.68 -11.89
CA ARG A 86 1.65 6.72 -12.37
C ARG A 86 0.29 6.58 -11.70
N PHE A 87 -0.20 7.67 -11.15
CA PHE A 87 -1.48 7.73 -10.45
C PHE A 87 -2.21 9.03 -10.78
N THR A 88 -3.50 9.08 -10.53
CA THR A 88 -4.26 10.32 -10.50
C THR A 88 -4.10 11.02 -9.14
N PRO A 89 -4.44 12.32 -9.02
CA PRO A 89 -4.35 13.03 -7.75
C PRO A 89 -5.11 12.32 -6.64
N GLY A 90 -4.47 12.16 -5.49
CA GLY A 90 -5.06 11.46 -4.36
C GLY A 90 -4.05 11.14 -3.26
N TRP A 91 -4.42 10.26 -2.37
CA TRP A 91 -3.53 9.70 -1.38
C TRP A 91 -3.01 8.34 -1.86
N LEU A 92 -1.76 8.04 -1.53
CA LEU A 92 -1.12 6.79 -1.90
C LEU A 92 -0.53 6.10 -0.66
N THR A 93 -0.37 4.80 -0.77
CA THR A 93 0.43 4.01 0.16
C THR A 93 1.88 3.99 -0.34
N VAL A 94 2.81 4.31 0.54
CA VAL A 94 4.25 4.26 0.27
C VAL A 94 4.80 2.95 0.82
N MET A 95 5.41 2.15 -0.03
CA MET A 95 5.99 0.86 0.31
C MET A 95 7.50 1.00 0.48
N LEU A 96 8.06 0.35 1.50
CA LEU A 96 9.50 0.28 1.75
C LEU A 96 9.93 -1.18 1.87
N ASP A 97 10.84 -1.61 1.01
CA ASP A 97 11.39 -2.95 0.95
C ASP A 97 12.91 -2.90 0.98
N THR A 98 13.51 -3.27 2.11
CA THR A 98 14.97 -3.34 2.28
C THR A 98 15.52 -4.75 2.12
N ARG A 99 14.65 -5.75 1.86
CA ARG A 99 15.04 -7.15 1.65
C ARG A 99 16.03 -7.30 0.49
N PRO A 100 15.87 -6.60 -0.66
CA PRO A 100 16.85 -6.70 -1.74
C PRO A 100 18.25 -6.22 -1.35
N ALA A 101 18.35 -5.30 -0.38
CA ALA A 101 19.61 -4.83 0.17
C ALA A 101 20.17 -5.73 1.29
N GLY A 102 19.41 -6.76 1.71
CA GLY A 102 19.77 -7.62 2.82
C GLY A 102 19.87 -6.90 4.17
N THR A 103 19.18 -5.77 4.33
CA THR A 103 19.27 -4.93 5.52
C THR A 103 17.93 -4.83 6.24
N LYS A 104 18.01 -4.47 7.53
CA LYS A 104 16.86 -4.08 8.36
C LYS A 104 16.80 -2.55 8.45
N LEU A 105 15.65 -2.01 8.89
CA LEU A 105 15.48 -0.55 9.07
C LEU A 105 16.49 0.03 10.07
N GLY A 106 16.83 -0.74 11.13
CA GLY A 106 17.82 -0.37 12.12
C GLY A 106 17.48 0.89 12.93
N THR A 107 16.18 1.24 12.97
CA THR A 107 15.67 2.42 13.71
C THR A 107 14.22 2.19 14.12
N GLY A 108 13.82 2.79 15.24
CA GLY A 108 12.41 2.78 15.70
C GLY A 108 11.57 3.92 15.12
N LYS A 109 12.17 4.84 14.35
CA LYS A 109 11.47 5.97 13.72
C LYS A 109 12.07 6.30 12.37
N VAL A 110 11.19 6.60 11.42
CA VAL A 110 11.58 7.10 10.10
C VAL A 110 10.77 8.34 9.75
N GLU A 111 11.24 9.07 8.76
CA GLU A 111 10.55 10.22 8.18
C GLU A 111 10.42 10.02 6.67
N LEU A 112 9.22 10.24 6.14
CA LEU A 112 9.00 10.36 4.71
C LEU A 112 9.06 11.83 4.33
N ARG A 113 10.07 12.22 3.54
CA ARG A 113 10.20 13.55 2.99
C ARG A 113 9.64 13.56 1.57
N LEU A 114 8.56 14.30 1.37
CA LEU A 114 7.90 14.47 0.09
C LEU A 114 8.38 15.75 -0.58
N SER A 115 8.85 15.65 -1.80
CA SER A 115 9.26 16.79 -2.63
C SER A 115 8.59 16.71 -3.99
N LYS A 116 8.37 17.85 -4.65
CA LYS A 116 7.98 17.91 -6.06
C LYS A 116 9.21 18.27 -6.87
N VAL A 117 9.51 17.46 -7.90
CA VAL A 117 10.74 17.60 -8.72
C VAL A 117 10.43 17.92 -10.18
N LYS A 118 9.17 17.62 -10.66
CA LYS A 118 8.72 18.06 -12.00
C LYS A 118 7.31 18.66 -11.90
N ASN A 119 7.05 19.61 -12.76
CA ASN A 119 5.71 20.21 -12.91
C ASN A 119 4.78 19.30 -13.73
N ALA A 120 3.54 19.75 -13.98
CA ALA A 120 2.54 19.02 -14.76
C ALA A 120 2.93 18.81 -16.23
N ALA A 121 3.82 19.65 -16.79
CA ALA A 121 4.33 19.52 -18.14
C ALA A 121 5.53 18.55 -18.23
N GLY A 122 5.98 17.99 -17.10
CA GLY A 122 7.15 17.11 -17.02
C GLY A 122 8.48 17.86 -16.97
N GLU A 123 8.46 19.18 -16.88
CA GLU A 123 9.67 20.00 -16.79
C GLU A 123 10.25 19.92 -15.38
N GLU A 124 11.56 19.80 -15.29
CA GLU A 124 12.28 19.79 -14.02
C GLU A 124 12.13 21.14 -13.33
N ILE A 125 11.87 21.10 -12.05
CA ILE A 125 11.78 22.27 -11.16
C ILE A 125 12.76 22.12 -10.00
N SER A 126 13.16 23.23 -9.40
CA SER A 126 13.94 23.16 -8.16
C SER A 126 13.18 22.32 -7.13
N GLU A 127 13.87 21.34 -6.54
CA GLU A 127 13.27 20.46 -5.53
C GLU A 127 12.69 21.30 -4.40
N LYS A 128 11.38 21.20 -4.22
CA LYS A 128 10.66 21.86 -3.12
C LYS A 128 10.15 20.80 -2.17
N ILE A 129 10.65 20.82 -0.96
CA ILE A 129 10.11 19.98 0.12
C ILE A 129 8.70 20.48 0.45
N LEU A 130 7.72 19.63 0.23
CA LEU A 130 6.32 19.92 0.51
C LEU A 130 5.96 19.53 1.94
N LYS A 131 6.48 18.41 2.39
CA LYS A 131 6.15 17.85 3.71
C LYS A 131 7.20 16.83 4.18
N THR A 132 7.33 16.73 5.49
CA THR A 132 8.03 15.64 6.19
C THR A 132 7.06 15.00 7.16
N VAL A 133 6.86 13.69 7.05
CA VAL A 133 5.87 12.94 7.83
C VAL A 133 6.60 11.87 8.64
N PRO A 134 6.58 11.95 9.98
CA PRO A 134 7.20 10.94 10.83
C PRO A 134 6.32 9.71 10.99
N PHE A 135 6.96 8.53 11.11
CA PHE A 135 6.33 7.25 11.40
C PHE A 135 7.13 6.46 12.41
N ASP A 136 6.42 5.78 13.30
CA ASP A 136 7.01 4.78 14.18
C ASP A 136 7.10 3.44 13.44
N VAL A 137 8.24 2.78 13.53
CA VAL A 137 8.55 1.49 12.89
C VAL A 137 9.29 0.59 13.88
N GLN A 138 9.54 -0.67 13.51
CA GLN A 138 10.42 -1.54 14.30
C GLN A 138 11.76 -1.69 13.61
N ALA A 139 12.83 -1.70 14.40
CA ALA A 139 14.19 -1.70 13.87
C ALA A 139 14.56 -2.99 13.12
N ASP A 140 13.90 -4.09 13.42
CA ASP A 140 14.09 -5.40 12.82
C ASP A 140 13.25 -5.63 11.55
N TRP A 141 12.38 -4.70 11.19
CA TRP A 141 11.63 -4.81 9.93
C TRP A 141 12.54 -4.61 8.71
N ASP A 142 12.23 -5.35 7.66
CA ASP A 142 12.85 -5.25 6.34
C ASP A 142 11.84 -4.95 5.23
N TYR A 143 10.56 -4.93 5.59
CA TYR A 143 9.44 -4.62 4.71
C TYR A 143 8.35 -3.92 5.53
N THR A 144 7.84 -2.80 5.02
CA THR A 144 6.77 -2.06 5.67
C THR A 144 6.04 -1.15 4.68
N TYR A 145 4.92 -0.60 5.12
CA TYR A 145 4.15 0.37 4.36
C TYR A 145 3.72 1.54 5.24
N PHE A 146 3.50 2.67 4.61
CA PHE A 146 3.09 3.90 5.26
C PHE A 146 1.80 4.41 4.61
N THR A 147 0.76 4.60 5.43
CA THR A 147 -0.52 5.17 5.01
C THR A 147 -0.86 6.34 5.90
N ASP A 148 -1.14 7.49 5.31
CA ASP A 148 -1.68 8.64 6.00
C ASP A 148 -2.48 9.48 5.01
N LYS A 149 -3.79 9.28 5.00
CA LYS A 149 -4.72 9.96 4.06
C LYS A 149 -4.67 11.49 4.14
N LYS A 150 -4.18 12.04 5.25
CA LYS A 150 -4.03 13.48 5.45
C LYS A 150 -2.69 14.00 4.97
N ASN A 151 -1.62 13.24 5.21
CA ASN A 151 -0.26 13.72 5.03
C ASN A 151 0.46 13.12 3.82
N LEU A 152 0.11 11.89 3.39
CA LEU A 152 0.63 11.26 2.16
C LEU A 152 -0.33 11.52 0.99
N LYS A 153 -0.51 12.81 0.65
CA LYS A 153 -1.43 13.26 -0.38
C LYS A 153 -0.66 13.95 -1.51
N PHE A 154 -0.99 13.57 -2.73
CA PHE A 154 -0.37 14.01 -3.98
C PHE A 154 -1.45 14.73 -4.80
N ASP A 155 -1.68 16.01 -4.49
CA ASP A 155 -2.88 16.73 -4.92
C ASP A 155 -2.80 17.37 -6.31
N SER A 156 -1.62 17.44 -6.91
CA SER A 156 -1.47 18.13 -8.20
C SER A 156 -0.60 17.33 -9.16
N PRO A 157 -0.91 17.38 -10.47
CA PRO A 157 -0.09 16.71 -11.49
C PRO A 157 1.39 17.14 -11.46
N GLY A 158 2.28 16.18 -11.75
CA GLY A 158 3.73 16.34 -11.75
C GLY A 158 4.45 15.14 -11.17
N THR A 159 5.77 15.20 -11.08
CA THR A 159 6.58 14.14 -10.47
C THR A 159 6.95 14.50 -9.04
N TYR A 160 6.70 13.58 -8.15
CA TYR A 160 7.08 13.67 -6.74
C TYR A 160 8.19 12.69 -6.44
N LYS A 161 9.13 13.13 -5.64
CA LYS A 161 10.19 12.32 -5.03
C LYS A 161 9.85 12.13 -3.56
N VAL A 162 9.92 10.88 -3.10
CA VAL A 162 9.75 10.54 -1.68
C VAL A 162 11.04 9.88 -1.20
N VAL A 163 11.58 10.39 -0.11
CA VAL A 163 12.76 9.83 0.56
C VAL A 163 12.34 9.34 1.93
N CYS A 164 12.54 8.05 2.18
CA CYS A 164 12.48 7.49 3.53
C CYS A 164 13.85 7.63 4.18
N GLN A 165 13.89 8.32 5.30
CA GLN A 165 15.13 8.61 6.03
C GLN A 165 14.98 8.35 7.52
N LYS A 166 16.09 8.12 8.20
CA LYS A 166 16.14 8.11 9.66
C LYS A 166 15.97 9.53 10.21
N LYS A 167 15.70 9.67 11.50
CA LYS A 167 15.54 10.97 12.16
C LYS A 167 16.78 11.87 12.05
N ASP A 168 17.97 11.30 11.90
CA ASP A 168 19.22 12.00 11.70
C ASP A 168 19.45 12.48 10.25
N GLY A 169 18.49 12.22 9.35
CA GLY A 169 18.55 12.55 7.93
C GLY A 169 19.22 11.49 7.06
N THR A 170 19.72 10.39 7.62
CA THR A 170 20.33 9.31 6.83
C THR A 170 19.27 8.63 5.95
N PRO A 171 19.42 8.66 4.61
CA PRO A 171 18.46 8.05 3.70
C PRO A 171 18.50 6.52 3.79
N ILE A 172 17.33 5.89 3.72
CA ILE A 172 17.16 4.43 3.66
C ILE A 172 16.84 4.02 2.22
N ALA A 173 15.86 4.68 1.61
CA ALA A 173 15.45 4.47 0.23
C ALA A 173 14.76 5.71 -0.32
N GLU A 174 14.75 5.82 -1.64
CA GLU A 174 13.99 6.86 -2.34
C GLU A 174 13.20 6.27 -3.50
N GLY A 175 12.13 6.96 -3.89
CA GLY A 175 11.30 6.58 -5.02
C GLY A 175 10.61 7.80 -5.63
N GLU A 176 10.28 7.69 -6.91
CA GLU A 176 9.53 8.71 -7.63
C GLU A 176 8.18 8.18 -8.09
N VAL A 177 7.20 9.07 -8.10
CA VAL A 177 5.85 8.81 -8.59
C VAL A 177 5.37 9.98 -9.44
N GLU A 178 4.81 9.64 -10.58
CA GLU A 178 4.17 10.60 -11.48
C GLU A 178 2.67 10.70 -11.15
N VAL A 179 2.19 11.90 -10.94
CA VAL A 179 0.76 12.21 -10.78
C VAL A 179 0.28 12.86 -12.07
N VAL A 180 -0.64 12.18 -12.76
CA VAL A 180 -1.20 12.64 -14.04
C VAL A 180 -2.57 13.29 -13.82
N PRO A 181 -3.00 14.21 -14.68
CA PRO A 181 -4.36 14.76 -14.63
C PRO A 181 -5.42 13.65 -14.72
N ASN A 182 -6.58 13.90 -14.11
CA ASN A 182 -7.80 13.09 -14.31
C ASN A 182 -8.33 13.26 -15.73
#